data_08e260940497a4a2ac432963c979077b
#
_entry.id   08e260940497a4a2ac432963c979077b
#
_cell.length_a   1.000
_cell.length_b   1.000
_cell.length_c   1.000
_cell.angle_alpha   90.00
_cell.angle_beta   90.00
_cell.angle_gamma   90.00
#
_symmetry.space_group_name_H-M   'P 1'
#
loop_
_entity.id
_entity.type
_entity.pdbx_description
1 polymer ?
#
loop_
_entity_poly.entity_id
_entity_poly.type
_entity_poly.pdbx_seq_one_letter_code
_entity_poly.pdbx_strand_id
1 'polypeptide(L)'
;PFTGASVTLNACDADLDPLNGCFDVDTFSTPAADCAGIPAGSSANDDCGVCNGGNASMDECGVCDGSGPAEGHDCAGNCVDAAICGAASLSFTNVTSESADLSYSSNVDVYGFQFNIQGVTLTGASSGFDMTSFGATGTVIGFSMSGSSLSSGDGTLASLTFEPSSDGGTISLGDLIVSGVSGTQLAADAPADASVPGCGDADCAGECGGSAAEDNCGTCDSDGSNDCVQDCAGTWGGASEEDACGICDGDNSSCADECGVPNGDNTSCADACGVPNGDNS
;
A
#
# COMPACT_ATOMS: atom_id res chain seq x y z
N PRO A 1 -10.86 52.48 28.48
CA PRO A 1 -11.69 51.29 28.32
C PRO A 1 -12.06 50.77 29.71
N PHE A 2 -13.34 50.95 30.10
CA PHE A 2 -13.87 50.41 31.34
C PHE A 2 -14.37 48.99 31.03
N THR A 3 -13.56 47.99 31.34
CA THR A 3 -13.99 46.61 31.33
C THR A 3 -14.69 46.30 32.63
N GLY A 4 -16.02 46.08 32.58
CA GLY A 4 -16.85 45.44 33.60
C GLY A 4 -16.47 45.66 35.07
N ALA A 5 -16.37 46.90 35.53
CA ALA A 5 -16.12 47.19 36.94
C ALA A 5 -17.44 47.18 37.72
N SER A 6 -17.54 46.35 38.75
CA SER A 6 -18.61 46.44 39.73
C SER A 6 -18.28 47.53 40.78
N VAL A 7 -19.15 48.50 40.95
CA VAL A 7 -19.03 49.50 42.04
C VAL A 7 -20.01 49.10 43.14
N THR A 8 -19.49 48.75 44.28
CA THR A 8 -20.28 48.51 45.49
C THR A 8 -20.34 49.83 46.24
N LEU A 9 -21.50 50.43 46.30
CA LEU A 9 -21.74 51.62 47.15
C LEU A 9 -22.28 51.14 48.49
N ASN A 10 -21.46 51.19 49.53
CA ASN A 10 -21.90 51.02 50.91
C ASN A 10 -22.30 52.41 51.44
N ALA A 11 -23.58 52.74 51.46
CA ALA A 11 -24.11 53.96 52.10
C ALA A 11 -24.52 53.62 53.51
N CYS A 12 -23.52 53.44 54.40
CA CYS A 12 -23.74 53.50 55.84
C CYS A 12 -23.11 54.80 56.33
N ASP A 13 -23.91 55.83 56.54
CA ASP A 13 -23.47 57.04 57.25
C ASP A 13 -23.57 56.77 58.76
N ALA A 14 -22.47 56.99 59.46
CA ALA A 14 -22.30 56.63 60.88
C ALA A 14 -23.13 57.49 61.87
N ASP A 15 -23.90 58.45 61.37
CA ASP A 15 -24.58 59.43 62.20
C ASP A 15 -26.13 59.45 62.13
N LEU A 16 -26.76 58.52 61.46
CA LEU A 16 -28.22 58.52 61.37
C LEU A 16 -28.86 57.19 61.84
N ASP A 17 -29.45 57.30 63.04
CA ASP A 17 -30.47 56.47 63.66
C ASP A 17 -30.27 54.92 63.69
N PRO A 18 -30.13 54.34 64.89
CA PRO A 18 -29.93 52.93 65.10
C PRO A 18 -31.14 52.04 64.80
N LEU A 19 -32.18 52.53 64.17
CA LEU A 19 -33.41 51.78 63.89
C LEU A 19 -33.67 51.48 62.42
N ASN A 20 -32.84 52.00 61.51
CA ASN A 20 -32.92 51.61 60.08
C ASN A 20 -31.64 50.93 59.62
N GLY A 21 -31.77 49.66 59.41
CA GLY A 21 -30.66 48.84 58.84
C GLY A 21 -30.09 49.41 57.54
N CYS A 22 -28.83 49.26 57.35
CA CYS A 22 -28.19 49.59 56.09
C CYS A 22 -28.95 48.95 54.93
N PHE A 23 -29.37 49.79 53.98
CA PHE A 23 -29.87 49.25 52.72
C PHE A 23 -28.70 48.69 51.97
N ASP A 24 -28.68 47.36 51.73
CA ASP A 24 -27.82 46.71 50.72
C ASP A 24 -28.28 47.31 49.39
N VAL A 25 -27.51 48.24 48.86
CA VAL A 25 -27.71 48.71 47.51
C VAL A 25 -27.10 47.63 46.61
N ASP A 26 -27.93 46.94 45.87
CA ASP A 26 -27.53 45.93 44.89
C ASP A 26 -26.27 46.35 44.10
N THR A 27 -25.35 45.46 43.98
CA THR A 27 -24.14 45.60 43.12
C THR A 27 -24.59 45.99 41.71
N PHE A 28 -24.43 47.24 41.34
CA PHE A 28 -24.56 47.62 39.92
C PHE A 28 -23.34 47.17 39.17
N SER A 29 -23.49 46.07 38.45
CA SER A 29 -22.52 45.70 37.43
C SER A 29 -22.77 46.54 36.19
N THR A 30 -21.79 47.32 35.79
CA THR A 30 -21.88 47.98 34.47
C THR A 30 -21.87 46.87 33.40
N PRO A 31 -22.83 46.88 32.45
CA PRO A 31 -22.82 45.92 31.37
C PRO A 31 -21.46 45.94 30.66
N ALA A 32 -20.96 44.74 30.24
CA ALA A 32 -19.75 44.67 29.46
C ALA A 32 -19.86 45.60 28.23
N ALA A 33 -18.81 46.32 27.96
CA ALA A 33 -18.73 47.13 26.74
C ALA A 33 -18.62 46.24 25.52
N ASP A 34 -19.29 46.59 24.45
CA ASP A 34 -19.16 45.94 23.15
C ASP A 34 -17.77 46.23 22.50
N CYS A 35 -17.49 45.68 21.35
CA CYS A 35 -16.21 45.91 20.66
C CYS A 35 -15.94 47.36 20.29
N ALA A 36 -16.99 48.25 20.23
CA ALA A 36 -16.87 49.66 20.02
C ALA A 36 -16.66 50.44 21.34
N GLY A 37 -16.62 49.76 22.49
CA GLY A 37 -16.46 50.34 23.81
C GLY A 37 -17.75 50.93 24.41
N ILE A 38 -18.91 50.63 23.85
CA ILE A 38 -20.21 51.14 24.33
C ILE A 38 -20.76 50.14 25.35
N PRO A 39 -21.03 50.57 26.61
CA PRO A 39 -21.67 49.74 27.64
C PRO A 39 -23.05 49.25 27.18
N ALA A 40 -23.30 47.94 27.27
CA ALA A 40 -24.48 47.28 26.74
C ALA A 40 -24.73 47.50 25.23
N GLY A 41 -23.74 47.86 24.48
CA GLY A 41 -23.81 47.99 23.03
C GLY A 41 -23.95 46.60 22.34
N SER A 42 -24.34 46.63 21.09
CA SER A 42 -24.60 45.43 20.27
C SER A 42 -23.55 45.19 19.20
N SER A 43 -22.48 45.97 19.19
CA SER A 43 -21.37 45.80 18.23
C SER A 43 -20.59 44.55 18.55
N ALA A 44 -20.40 43.70 17.56
CA ALA A 44 -19.63 42.45 17.67
C ALA A 44 -18.40 42.49 16.75
N ASN A 45 -17.33 41.83 17.16
CA ASN A 45 -16.25 41.56 16.27
C ASN A 45 -16.72 40.57 15.20
N ASP A 46 -16.30 40.80 13.97
CA ASP A 46 -16.41 39.81 12.93
C ASP A 46 -15.37 38.66 13.12
N ASP A 47 -15.33 37.68 12.21
CA ASP A 47 -14.43 36.53 12.32
C ASP A 47 -12.96 36.93 12.21
N CYS A 48 -12.65 38.09 11.65
CA CYS A 48 -11.30 38.68 11.60
C CYS A 48 -10.95 39.58 12.80
N GLY A 49 -11.84 39.67 13.80
CA GLY A 49 -11.63 40.48 14.99
C GLY A 49 -11.86 41.97 14.79
N VAL A 50 -12.45 42.39 13.66
CA VAL A 50 -12.76 43.78 13.34
C VAL A 50 -14.18 44.13 13.87
N CYS A 51 -14.25 45.16 14.71
CA CYS A 51 -15.53 45.57 15.28
C CYS A 51 -16.47 46.10 14.19
N ASN A 52 -17.63 45.44 14.03
CA ASN A 52 -18.63 45.72 12.98
C ASN A 52 -18.05 45.63 11.56
N GLY A 53 -16.96 44.86 11.36
CA GLY A 53 -16.27 44.75 10.08
C GLY A 53 -17.05 43.96 9.03
N GLY A 54 -17.97 43.09 9.43
CA GLY A 54 -18.82 42.31 8.54
C GLY A 54 -18.04 41.37 7.63
N ASN A 55 -16.87 40.90 8.09
CA ASN A 55 -15.93 40.06 7.36
C ASN A 55 -15.34 40.71 6.08
N ALA A 56 -15.33 42.04 6.02
CA ALA A 56 -14.85 42.78 4.84
C ALA A 56 -13.34 42.57 4.54
N SER A 57 -12.58 42.18 5.58
CA SER A 57 -11.16 41.80 5.44
C SER A 57 -10.92 40.31 5.22
N MET A 58 -11.98 39.51 5.14
CA MET A 58 -11.89 38.07 4.87
C MET A 58 -11.92 37.84 3.37
N ASP A 59 -10.99 37.06 2.86
CA ASP A 59 -10.99 36.64 1.46
C ASP A 59 -12.03 35.53 1.21
N GLU A 60 -12.18 35.11 -0.04
CA GLU A 60 -13.15 34.06 -0.44
C GLU A 60 -12.77 32.66 0.11
N CYS A 61 -11.55 32.47 0.61
CA CYS A 61 -11.11 31.27 1.29
C CYS A 61 -11.28 31.30 2.81
N GLY A 62 -11.85 32.37 3.35
CA GLY A 62 -12.07 32.53 4.78
C GLY A 62 -10.82 32.97 5.56
N VAL A 63 -9.80 33.50 4.88
CA VAL A 63 -8.55 33.98 5.48
C VAL A 63 -8.60 35.47 5.67
N CYS A 64 -8.37 35.94 6.91
CA CYS A 64 -8.34 37.36 7.22
C CYS A 64 -7.13 38.04 6.58
N ASP A 65 -7.36 39.16 5.87
CA ASP A 65 -6.38 39.89 5.08
C ASP A 65 -5.70 38.99 4.00
N GLY A 66 -6.37 37.87 3.62
CA GLY A 66 -5.92 36.99 2.57
C GLY A 66 -6.07 37.59 1.18
N SER A 67 -5.39 37.01 0.22
CA SER A 67 -5.44 37.41 -1.20
C SER A 67 -6.37 36.51 -2.04
N GLY A 68 -7.06 35.56 -1.40
CA GLY A 68 -7.78 34.51 -2.11
C GLY A 68 -6.86 33.41 -2.66
N PRO A 69 -7.45 32.42 -3.34
CA PRO A 69 -6.67 31.36 -3.98
C PRO A 69 -5.85 31.94 -5.13
N ALA A 70 -4.77 31.24 -5.50
CA ALA A 70 -4.02 31.57 -6.71
C ALA A 70 -4.93 31.52 -7.93
N GLU A 71 -4.67 32.33 -8.95
CA GLU A 71 -5.44 32.34 -10.18
C GLU A 71 -5.51 30.94 -10.78
N GLY A 72 -6.72 30.48 -11.13
CA GLY A 72 -6.95 29.12 -11.66
C GLY A 72 -7.01 28.01 -10.61
N HIS A 73 -6.91 28.34 -9.30
CA HIS A 73 -6.96 27.36 -8.21
C HIS A 73 -8.13 27.61 -7.27
N ASP A 74 -8.54 26.58 -6.53
CA ASP A 74 -9.48 26.69 -5.42
C ASP A 74 -8.77 27.01 -4.10
N CYS A 75 -9.54 27.16 -3.02
CA CYS A 75 -8.99 27.44 -1.68
C CYS A 75 -8.16 26.30 -1.08
N ALA A 76 -8.24 25.09 -1.60
CA ALA A 76 -7.42 23.94 -1.22
C ALA A 76 -6.11 23.87 -2.03
N GLY A 77 -5.96 24.75 -3.03
CA GLY A 77 -4.80 24.78 -3.92
C GLY A 77 -4.92 23.85 -5.13
N ASN A 78 -6.10 23.23 -5.34
CA ASN A 78 -6.30 22.40 -6.52
C ASN A 78 -6.52 23.27 -7.75
N CYS A 79 -5.98 22.85 -8.91
CA CYS A 79 -6.26 23.49 -10.17
C CYS A 79 -7.73 23.31 -10.57
N VAL A 80 -8.42 24.42 -10.85
CA VAL A 80 -9.82 24.44 -11.32
C VAL A 80 -9.94 25.02 -12.74
N ASP A 81 -8.86 25.63 -13.25
CA ASP A 81 -8.78 26.14 -14.62
C ASP A 81 -7.47 25.70 -15.29
N ALA A 82 -7.56 24.58 -16.01
CA ALA A 82 -6.42 23.97 -16.71
C ALA A 82 -5.76 24.89 -17.75
N ALA A 83 -6.45 25.93 -18.25
CA ALA A 83 -5.87 26.90 -19.18
C ALA A 83 -4.89 27.86 -18.46
N ILE A 84 -5.04 28.02 -17.14
CA ILE A 84 -4.22 28.91 -16.33
C ILE A 84 -3.12 28.14 -15.63
N CYS A 85 -3.47 27.09 -14.88
CA CYS A 85 -2.47 26.35 -14.09
C CYS A 85 -1.75 25.24 -14.88
N GLY A 86 -2.20 24.93 -16.07
CA GLY A 86 -1.65 23.85 -16.89
C GLY A 86 -2.34 22.50 -16.66
N ALA A 87 -2.13 21.56 -17.58
CA ALA A 87 -2.71 20.25 -17.52
C ALA A 87 -1.72 19.16 -17.92
N ALA A 88 -1.89 17.97 -17.33
CA ALA A 88 -1.17 16.77 -17.71
C ALA A 88 -2.17 15.60 -17.85
N SER A 89 -2.02 14.80 -18.88
CA SER A 89 -2.71 13.51 -19.04
C SER A 89 -1.71 12.39 -18.85
N LEU A 90 -2.12 11.32 -18.17
CA LEU A 90 -1.27 10.19 -17.86
C LEU A 90 -1.79 8.90 -18.48
N SER A 91 -0.88 7.98 -18.75
CA SER A 91 -1.21 6.64 -19.24
C SER A 91 -0.15 5.63 -18.78
N PHE A 92 -0.59 4.41 -18.48
CA PHE A 92 0.34 3.29 -18.32
C PHE A 92 0.79 2.81 -19.70
N THR A 93 2.09 2.61 -19.87
CA THR A 93 2.72 2.12 -21.09
C THR A 93 3.76 1.06 -20.75
N ASN A 94 4.20 0.27 -21.73
CA ASN A 94 5.22 -0.75 -21.57
C ASN A 94 4.96 -1.70 -20.39
N VAL A 95 3.68 -2.05 -20.16
CA VAL A 95 3.29 -2.92 -19.04
C VAL A 95 3.74 -4.35 -19.32
N THR A 96 4.54 -4.91 -18.41
CA THR A 96 5.01 -6.29 -18.39
C THR A 96 4.58 -6.98 -17.11
N SER A 97 4.97 -8.23 -16.89
CA SER A 97 4.73 -8.93 -15.62
C SER A 97 5.49 -8.33 -14.43
N GLU A 98 6.53 -7.52 -14.66
CA GLU A 98 7.46 -7.02 -13.63
C GLU A 98 7.62 -5.50 -13.63
N SER A 99 7.08 -4.81 -14.63
CA SER A 99 7.30 -3.37 -14.80
C SER A 99 6.19 -2.68 -15.57
N ALA A 100 6.09 -1.38 -15.37
CA ALA A 100 5.27 -0.48 -16.17
C ALA A 100 5.89 0.92 -16.20
N ASP A 101 5.71 1.64 -17.31
CA ASP A 101 5.99 3.06 -17.36
C ASP A 101 4.69 3.85 -17.16
N LEU A 102 4.78 4.93 -16.39
CA LEU A 102 3.76 5.96 -16.32
C LEU A 102 4.19 7.10 -17.24
N SER A 103 3.57 7.19 -18.40
CA SER A 103 3.82 8.24 -19.39
C SER A 103 2.93 9.44 -19.12
N TYR A 104 3.41 10.63 -19.48
CA TYR A 104 2.66 11.88 -19.41
C TYR A 104 2.65 12.62 -20.74
N SER A 105 1.60 13.42 -20.95
CA SER A 105 1.52 14.48 -21.95
C SER A 105 1.07 15.75 -21.24
N SER A 106 1.91 16.80 -21.24
CA SER A 106 1.65 18.04 -20.48
C SER A 106 1.85 19.27 -21.36
N ASN A 107 0.99 20.28 -21.19
CA ASN A 107 1.12 21.56 -21.88
C ASN A 107 2.10 22.54 -21.22
N VAL A 108 2.58 22.20 -20.01
CA VAL A 108 3.58 22.96 -19.24
C VAL A 108 4.64 22.03 -18.68
N ASP A 109 5.78 22.59 -18.25
CA ASP A 109 6.82 21.80 -17.60
C ASP A 109 6.34 21.21 -16.27
N VAL A 110 6.72 19.94 -15.99
CA VAL A 110 6.42 19.23 -14.74
C VAL A 110 7.61 19.32 -13.80
N TYR A 111 7.38 19.73 -12.55
CA TYR A 111 8.44 19.94 -11.54
C TYR A 111 8.40 18.90 -10.42
N GLY A 112 7.34 18.11 -10.34
CA GLY A 112 7.23 17.02 -9.36
C GLY A 112 5.93 16.28 -9.50
N PHE A 113 5.86 15.13 -8.81
CA PHE A 113 4.66 14.33 -8.74
C PHE A 113 4.58 13.55 -7.43
N GLN A 114 3.38 13.20 -7.06
CA GLN A 114 3.06 12.18 -6.06
C GLN A 114 1.86 11.38 -6.54
N PHE A 115 1.90 10.07 -6.31
CA PHE A 115 0.75 9.19 -6.54
C PHE A 115 0.86 7.93 -5.68
N ASN A 116 -0.22 7.15 -5.63
CA ASN A 116 -0.25 5.85 -4.97
C ASN A 116 -0.56 4.76 -6.01
N ILE A 117 0.29 3.74 -6.09
CA ILE A 117 0.09 2.55 -6.94
C ILE A 117 -0.65 1.49 -6.15
N GLN A 118 -1.62 0.87 -6.78
CA GLN A 118 -2.45 -0.20 -6.24
C GLN A 118 -2.47 -1.40 -7.19
N GLY A 119 -2.75 -2.57 -6.64
CA GLY A 119 -2.90 -3.82 -7.39
C GLY A 119 -1.61 -4.58 -7.66
N VAL A 120 -0.45 -3.97 -7.40
CA VAL A 120 0.88 -4.62 -7.48
C VAL A 120 1.75 -4.23 -6.27
N THR A 121 2.75 -5.05 -5.94
CA THR A 121 3.74 -4.76 -4.89
C THR A 121 4.98 -4.14 -5.52
N LEU A 122 5.19 -2.84 -5.31
CA LEU A 122 6.35 -2.14 -5.87
C LEU A 122 7.67 -2.66 -5.28
N THR A 123 8.64 -2.91 -6.14
CA THR A 123 10.04 -3.21 -5.81
C THR A 123 10.98 -2.07 -6.19
N GLY A 124 10.54 -1.15 -7.05
CA GLY A 124 11.32 0.01 -7.43
C GLY A 124 10.49 1.07 -8.14
N ALA A 125 11.01 2.30 -8.11
CA ALA A 125 10.52 3.42 -8.89
C ALA A 125 11.67 4.33 -9.27
N SER A 126 11.66 4.86 -10.49
CA SER A 126 12.63 5.84 -10.98
C SER A 126 11.93 6.88 -11.86
N SER A 127 12.53 8.04 -12.03
CA SER A 127 12.03 9.10 -12.91
C SER A 127 13.19 9.93 -13.49
N GLY A 128 12.86 10.93 -14.28
CA GLY A 128 13.82 11.90 -14.76
C GLY A 128 14.27 12.93 -13.70
N PHE A 129 13.71 12.88 -12.49
CA PHE A 129 14.11 13.73 -11.38
C PHE A 129 15.29 13.13 -10.61
N ASP A 130 16.08 14.00 -9.98
CA ASP A 130 17.21 13.62 -9.11
C ASP A 130 16.77 12.99 -7.77
N MET A 131 15.52 13.19 -7.39
CA MET A 131 14.90 12.54 -6.23
C MET A 131 13.65 11.78 -6.65
N THR A 132 13.72 10.46 -6.54
CA THR A 132 12.55 9.57 -6.68
C THR A 132 12.55 8.59 -5.51
N SER A 133 11.43 8.45 -4.84
CA SER A 133 11.27 7.56 -3.68
C SER A 133 9.94 6.84 -3.77
N PHE A 134 9.91 5.60 -3.27
CA PHE A 134 8.68 4.84 -3.12
C PHE A 134 8.58 4.22 -1.73
N GLY A 135 7.35 3.99 -1.27
CA GLY A 135 7.05 3.39 0.02
C GLY A 135 6.34 2.05 -0.12
N ALA A 136 6.39 1.23 0.93
CA ALA A 136 5.73 -0.07 1.00
C ALA A 136 4.21 -0.03 0.81
N THR A 137 3.59 1.15 0.96
CA THR A 137 2.16 1.38 0.73
C THR A 137 1.82 1.73 -0.71
N GLY A 138 2.79 1.68 -1.63
CA GLY A 138 2.61 2.04 -3.04
C GLY A 138 2.75 3.54 -3.35
N THR A 139 3.02 4.39 -2.35
CA THR A 139 3.24 5.83 -2.58
C THR A 139 4.56 6.06 -3.30
N VAL A 140 4.52 6.81 -4.40
CA VAL A 140 5.69 7.22 -5.19
C VAL A 140 5.73 8.74 -5.25
N ILE A 141 6.91 9.31 -4.98
CA ILE A 141 7.16 10.75 -5.01
C ILE A 141 8.39 11.02 -5.87
N GLY A 142 8.27 11.97 -6.80
CA GLY A 142 9.40 12.44 -7.62
C GLY A 142 9.46 13.95 -7.68
N PHE A 143 10.64 14.52 -7.45
CA PHE A 143 10.89 15.95 -7.56
C PHE A 143 12.39 16.23 -7.72
N SER A 144 12.73 17.44 -8.11
CA SER A 144 14.13 17.88 -8.20
C SER A 144 14.48 18.87 -7.11
N MET A 145 15.56 18.60 -6.38
CA MET A 145 16.14 19.56 -5.43
C MET A 145 16.97 20.65 -6.14
N SER A 146 17.41 20.38 -7.35
CA SER A 146 18.14 21.34 -8.19
C SER A 146 17.23 22.29 -8.98
N GLY A 147 15.90 22.06 -8.94
CA GLY A 147 14.92 22.83 -9.70
C GLY A 147 14.80 22.42 -11.16
N SER A 148 15.28 21.23 -11.53
CA SER A 148 15.09 20.65 -12.86
C SER A 148 13.63 20.26 -13.07
N SER A 149 13.14 20.35 -14.31
CA SER A 149 11.80 19.95 -14.71
C SER A 149 11.84 18.87 -15.80
N LEU A 150 10.75 18.14 -15.93
CA LEU A 150 10.43 17.39 -17.13
C LEU A 150 9.76 18.37 -18.11
N SER A 151 10.23 18.39 -19.35
CA SER A 151 9.75 19.36 -20.35
C SER A 151 8.27 19.11 -20.69
N SER A 152 7.56 20.19 -21.02
CA SER A 152 6.24 20.10 -21.64
C SER A 152 6.26 19.23 -22.92
N GLY A 153 5.14 18.59 -23.23
CA GLY A 153 5.02 17.59 -24.28
C GLY A 153 4.87 16.19 -23.71
N ASP A 154 5.30 15.20 -24.47
CA ASP A 154 5.18 13.79 -24.11
C ASP A 154 6.47 13.27 -23.48
N GLY A 155 6.34 12.40 -22.48
CA GLY A 155 7.50 11.78 -21.82
C GLY A 155 7.11 10.70 -20.83
N THR A 156 8.12 10.14 -20.16
CA THR A 156 7.94 9.20 -19.05
C THR A 156 7.99 9.98 -17.73
N LEU A 157 6.93 9.91 -16.94
CA LEU A 157 6.85 10.51 -15.62
C LEU A 157 7.61 9.66 -14.60
N ALA A 158 7.35 8.36 -14.61
CA ALA A 158 8.02 7.38 -13.76
C ALA A 158 8.08 6.01 -14.43
N SER A 159 9.15 5.26 -14.17
CA SER A 159 9.26 3.83 -14.48
C SER A 159 9.15 3.06 -13.17
N LEU A 160 8.27 2.07 -13.14
CA LEU A 160 7.91 1.28 -11.98
C LEU A 160 8.37 -0.15 -12.17
N THR A 161 8.87 -0.77 -11.12
CA THR A 161 9.11 -2.21 -11.05
C THR A 161 8.34 -2.80 -9.88
N PHE A 162 7.84 -4.03 -10.03
CA PHE A 162 7.02 -4.68 -9.02
C PHE A 162 7.23 -6.19 -9.04
N GLU A 163 6.79 -6.86 -7.99
CA GLU A 163 6.86 -8.31 -7.89
C GLU A 163 5.95 -8.95 -8.95
N PRO A 164 6.47 -9.90 -9.75
CA PRO A 164 5.66 -10.62 -10.71
C PRO A 164 4.65 -11.55 -10.00
N SER A 165 3.58 -11.90 -10.69
CA SER A 165 2.56 -12.84 -10.23
C SER A 165 2.24 -13.82 -11.34
N SER A 166 1.99 -15.10 -10.97
CA SER A 166 1.61 -16.13 -11.93
C SER A 166 0.34 -15.80 -12.70
N ASP A 167 -0.64 -15.22 -12.02
CA ASP A 167 -1.95 -14.90 -12.59
C ASP A 167 -2.01 -13.51 -13.23
N GLY A 168 -0.95 -12.70 -13.01
CA GLY A 168 -0.98 -11.29 -13.36
C GLY A 168 -1.90 -10.48 -12.45
N GLY A 169 -2.40 -9.35 -12.95
CA GLY A 169 -3.24 -8.47 -12.15
C GLY A 169 -3.69 -7.23 -12.90
N THR A 170 -4.03 -6.22 -12.12
CA THR A 170 -4.39 -4.89 -12.63
C THR A 170 -3.61 -3.86 -11.84
N ILE A 171 -2.90 -2.98 -12.52
CA ILE A 171 -2.26 -1.81 -11.91
C ILE A 171 -3.19 -0.60 -12.03
N SER A 172 -3.38 0.11 -10.93
CA SER A 172 -4.15 1.36 -10.88
C SER A 172 -3.41 2.44 -10.10
N LEU A 173 -3.82 3.69 -10.28
CA LEU A 173 -3.17 4.85 -9.69
C LEU A 173 -4.21 5.71 -8.96
N GLY A 174 -3.92 6.07 -7.70
CA GLY A 174 -4.70 6.98 -6.88
C GLY A 174 -3.87 8.10 -6.29
N ASP A 175 -4.52 9.01 -5.59
CA ASP A 175 -3.91 10.14 -4.87
C ASP A 175 -2.92 10.95 -5.73
N LEU A 176 -3.30 11.20 -6.99
CA LEU A 176 -2.44 11.85 -7.99
C LEU A 176 -2.30 13.34 -7.72
N ILE A 177 -1.06 13.78 -7.62
CA ILE A 177 -0.65 15.19 -7.66
C ILE A 177 0.45 15.32 -8.70
N VAL A 178 0.29 16.22 -9.65
CA VAL A 178 1.34 16.64 -10.59
C VAL A 178 1.56 18.13 -10.39
N SER A 179 2.82 18.51 -10.21
CA SER A 179 3.18 19.89 -9.88
C SER A 179 3.90 20.58 -11.02
N GLY A 180 3.48 21.78 -11.33
CA GLY A 180 4.13 22.74 -12.21
C GLY A 180 5.15 23.61 -11.48
N VAL A 181 5.50 24.72 -12.09
CA VAL A 181 6.47 25.70 -11.57
C VAL A 181 6.04 26.20 -10.18
N SER A 182 7.00 26.38 -9.28
CA SER A 182 6.77 26.84 -7.90
C SER A 182 5.83 25.96 -7.07
N GLY A 183 5.63 24.69 -7.46
CA GLY A 183 4.77 23.74 -6.75
C GLY A 183 3.27 23.95 -7.00
N THR A 184 2.88 24.72 -8.01
CA THR A 184 1.47 24.85 -8.40
C THR A 184 0.95 23.51 -8.91
N GLN A 185 -0.24 23.10 -8.46
CA GLN A 185 -0.84 21.85 -8.92
C GLN A 185 -1.35 22.00 -10.36
N LEU A 186 -1.06 21.01 -11.20
CA LEU A 186 -1.61 20.89 -12.54
C LEU A 186 -2.96 20.17 -12.51
N ALA A 187 -3.83 20.46 -13.46
CA ALA A 187 -5.00 19.62 -13.70
C ALA A 187 -4.53 18.27 -14.24
N ALA A 188 -4.74 17.21 -13.48
CA ALA A 188 -4.36 15.85 -13.90
C ALA A 188 -5.35 14.82 -13.35
N ASP A 189 -5.81 13.95 -14.23
CA ASP A 189 -6.63 12.81 -13.85
C ASP A 189 -5.78 11.53 -13.83
N ALA A 190 -6.11 10.62 -12.92
CA ALA A 190 -5.48 9.31 -12.91
C ALA A 190 -5.72 8.59 -14.25
N PRO A 191 -4.72 7.86 -14.77
CA PRO A 191 -4.90 7.08 -15.99
C PRO A 191 -5.91 5.94 -15.78
N ALA A 192 -6.43 5.40 -16.88
CA ALA A 192 -7.19 4.16 -16.83
C ALA A 192 -6.30 3.03 -16.28
N ASP A 193 -6.91 2.12 -15.54
CA ASP A 193 -6.26 0.91 -15.06
C ASP A 193 -5.66 0.11 -16.22
N ALA A 194 -4.50 -0.51 -15.99
CA ALA A 194 -3.85 -1.35 -16.96
C ALA A 194 -3.75 -2.80 -16.49
N SER A 195 -3.90 -3.74 -17.44
CA SER A 195 -3.72 -5.16 -17.16
C SER A 195 -2.22 -5.48 -17.09
N VAL A 196 -1.81 -6.11 -15.99
CA VAL A 196 -0.46 -6.68 -15.80
C VAL A 196 -0.53 -8.15 -16.19
N PRO A 197 0.21 -8.60 -17.23
CA PRO A 197 0.20 -10.00 -17.60
C PRO A 197 0.83 -10.87 -16.50
N GLY A 198 0.38 -12.12 -16.41
CA GLY A 198 1.06 -13.11 -15.58
C GLY A 198 2.44 -13.46 -16.15
N CYS A 199 3.35 -13.93 -15.31
CA CYS A 199 4.61 -14.43 -15.81
C CYS A 199 4.39 -15.76 -16.55
N GLY A 200 5.04 -15.93 -17.70
CA GLY A 200 4.89 -17.13 -18.54
C GLY A 200 5.72 -18.33 -18.08
N ASP A 201 6.53 -18.18 -17.04
CA ASP A 201 7.50 -19.15 -16.52
C ASP A 201 7.29 -19.44 -15.03
N ALA A 202 6.03 -19.37 -14.57
CA ALA A 202 5.68 -19.80 -13.22
C ALA A 202 5.92 -21.31 -13.06
N ASP A 203 6.52 -21.69 -11.93
CA ASP A 203 6.68 -23.10 -11.57
C ASP A 203 5.37 -23.71 -11.07
N CYS A 204 5.36 -24.98 -10.69
CA CYS A 204 4.16 -25.66 -10.21
C CYS A 204 3.62 -25.07 -8.87
N ALA A 205 4.44 -24.34 -8.10
CA ALA A 205 4.01 -23.63 -6.90
C ALA A 205 3.46 -22.21 -7.21
N GLY A 206 3.52 -21.78 -8.48
CA GLY A 206 3.08 -20.46 -8.92
C GLY A 206 4.13 -19.35 -8.77
N GLU A 207 5.39 -19.71 -8.46
CA GLU A 207 6.49 -18.76 -8.35
C GLU A 207 7.09 -18.47 -9.73
N CYS A 208 7.14 -17.19 -10.12
CA CYS A 208 7.69 -16.76 -11.39
C CYS A 208 9.20 -17.01 -11.45
N GLY A 209 9.66 -17.73 -12.48
CA GLY A 209 11.06 -18.14 -12.59
C GLY A 209 11.49 -19.13 -11.51
N GLY A 210 10.55 -19.72 -10.78
CA GLY A 210 10.79 -20.74 -9.77
C GLY A 210 11.34 -22.04 -10.38
N SER A 211 11.77 -22.95 -9.51
CA SER A 211 12.37 -24.24 -9.92
C SER A 211 11.61 -25.45 -9.40
N ALA A 212 10.46 -25.23 -8.74
CA ALA A 212 9.62 -26.33 -8.27
C ALA A 212 9.02 -27.08 -9.45
N ALA A 213 9.11 -28.41 -9.42
CA ALA A 213 8.53 -29.30 -10.42
C ALA A 213 7.58 -30.27 -9.74
N GLU A 214 6.51 -30.64 -10.43
CA GLU A 214 5.60 -31.67 -9.94
C GLU A 214 6.24 -33.04 -10.22
N ASP A 215 6.47 -33.82 -9.16
CA ASP A 215 6.92 -35.19 -9.27
C ASP A 215 5.81 -36.14 -9.79
N ASN A 216 6.16 -37.39 -10.03
CA ASN A 216 5.20 -38.38 -10.54
C ASN A 216 4.13 -38.80 -9.49
N CYS A 217 4.22 -38.34 -8.27
CA CYS A 217 3.21 -38.52 -7.20
C CYS A 217 2.37 -37.27 -6.95
N GLY A 218 2.56 -36.19 -7.70
CA GLY A 218 1.80 -34.95 -7.58
C GLY A 218 2.31 -34.01 -6.49
N THR A 219 3.56 -34.19 -6.00
CA THR A 219 4.19 -33.26 -5.06
C THR A 219 4.91 -32.18 -5.87
N CYS A 220 4.59 -30.91 -5.58
CA CYS A 220 5.24 -29.79 -6.21
C CYS A 220 6.29 -29.20 -5.27
N ASP A 221 7.56 -29.41 -5.53
CA ASP A 221 8.67 -28.79 -4.81
C ASP A 221 9.98 -28.83 -5.63
N SER A 222 11.08 -28.36 -5.04
CA SER A 222 12.42 -28.38 -5.65
C SER A 222 13.34 -29.44 -5.05
N ASP A 223 12.83 -30.33 -4.19
CA ASP A 223 13.58 -31.36 -3.49
C ASP A 223 13.48 -32.72 -4.19
N GLY A 224 14.33 -32.98 -5.19
CA GLY A 224 14.37 -34.27 -5.88
C GLY A 224 14.71 -35.47 -4.99
N SER A 225 14.96 -35.29 -3.69
CA SER A 225 15.20 -36.37 -2.75
C SER A 225 13.93 -37.05 -2.25
N ASN A 226 12.78 -36.36 -2.35
CA ASN A 226 11.48 -36.88 -1.99
C ASN A 226 10.65 -37.33 -3.20
N ASP A 227 11.20 -37.19 -4.41
CA ASP A 227 10.59 -37.70 -5.65
C ASP A 227 10.25 -39.17 -5.49
N CYS A 228 9.05 -39.55 -5.83
CA CYS A 228 8.69 -40.94 -5.75
C CYS A 228 9.34 -41.75 -6.88
N VAL A 229 9.69 -42.97 -6.55
CA VAL A 229 10.21 -43.97 -7.47
C VAL A 229 9.12 -44.96 -7.83
N GLN A 230 9.22 -45.59 -8.99
CA GLN A 230 8.34 -46.70 -9.34
C GLN A 230 8.70 -47.94 -8.52
N ASP A 231 7.67 -48.61 -8.02
CA ASP A 231 7.80 -49.96 -7.49
C ASP A 231 8.01 -50.97 -8.61
N CYS A 232 8.27 -52.24 -8.26
CA CYS A 232 8.47 -53.30 -9.25
C CYS A 232 7.25 -53.58 -10.12
N ALA A 233 6.04 -53.16 -9.72
CA ALA A 233 4.81 -53.23 -10.51
C ALA A 233 4.63 -52.05 -11.46
N GLY A 234 5.55 -51.06 -11.43
CA GLY A 234 5.50 -49.86 -12.24
C GLY A 234 4.62 -48.77 -11.69
N THR A 235 4.18 -48.86 -10.42
CA THR A 235 3.35 -47.85 -9.75
C THR A 235 4.26 -46.81 -9.07
N TRP A 236 4.07 -45.52 -9.38
CA TRP A 236 4.80 -44.45 -8.73
C TRP A 236 4.41 -44.33 -7.25
N GLY A 237 5.42 -44.32 -6.36
CA GLY A 237 5.20 -44.32 -4.91
C GLY A 237 4.53 -45.58 -4.37
N GLY A 238 4.47 -46.65 -5.17
CA GLY A 238 3.89 -47.94 -4.76
C GLY A 238 4.76 -48.65 -3.73
N ALA A 239 4.21 -49.71 -3.14
CA ALA A 239 4.83 -50.50 -2.08
C ALA A 239 5.23 -51.91 -2.52
N SER A 240 5.08 -52.25 -3.80
CA SER A 240 5.41 -53.56 -4.32
C SER A 240 6.93 -53.74 -4.38
N GLU A 241 7.44 -54.80 -3.77
CA GLU A 241 8.86 -55.10 -3.69
C GLU A 241 9.16 -56.37 -4.50
N GLU A 242 10.37 -56.44 -5.09
CA GLU A 242 10.88 -57.65 -5.70
C GLU A 242 11.26 -58.65 -4.60
N ASP A 243 10.82 -59.88 -4.76
CA ASP A 243 11.30 -60.99 -3.93
C ASP A 243 12.78 -61.35 -4.24
N ALA A 244 13.39 -62.24 -3.48
CA ALA A 244 14.77 -62.69 -3.71
C ALA A 244 15.01 -63.38 -5.09
N CYS A 245 13.92 -63.72 -5.79
CA CYS A 245 13.93 -64.29 -7.14
C CYS A 245 13.77 -63.22 -8.22
N GLY A 246 13.62 -61.89 -7.87
CA GLY A 246 13.39 -60.82 -8.83
C GLY A 246 11.94 -60.76 -9.34
N ILE A 247 11.01 -61.38 -8.65
CA ILE A 247 9.58 -61.37 -8.99
C ILE A 247 8.89 -60.34 -8.13
N CYS A 248 8.20 -59.39 -8.77
CA CYS A 248 7.44 -58.37 -8.09
C CYS A 248 6.27 -59.00 -7.28
N ASP A 249 6.16 -58.63 -5.98
CA ASP A 249 5.23 -59.22 -5.01
C ASP A 249 5.32 -60.75 -4.93
N GLY A 250 6.46 -61.33 -5.23
CA GLY A 250 6.69 -62.77 -5.17
C GLY A 250 6.83 -63.29 -3.74
N ASP A 251 6.75 -64.60 -3.59
CA ASP A 251 6.86 -65.29 -2.32
C ASP A 251 8.18 -66.10 -2.18
N ASN A 252 9.17 -65.78 -3.00
CA ASN A 252 10.46 -66.49 -3.11
C ASN A 252 10.36 -67.95 -3.57
N SER A 253 9.20 -68.45 -3.98
CA SER A 253 9.03 -69.84 -4.34
C SER A 253 9.53 -70.18 -5.75
N SER A 254 9.59 -69.20 -6.66
CA SER A 254 9.94 -69.38 -8.07
C SER A 254 11.41 -69.79 -8.30
N CYS A 255 12.30 -69.39 -7.40
CA CYS A 255 13.72 -69.74 -7.43
C CYS A 255 14.19 -70.47 -6.16
N ALA A 256 13.27 -70.90 -5.29
CA ALA A 256 13.63 -71.65 -4.11
C ALA A 256 14.17 -73.05 -4.51
N ASP A 257 15.24 -73.43 -3.84
CA ASP A 257 15.75 -74.78 -3.96
C ASP A 257 14.82 -75.80 -3.26
N GLU A 258 15.18 -77.05 -3.30
CA GLU A 258 14.40 -78.13 -2.63
C GLU A 258 14.38 -77.98 -1.10
N CYS A 259 15.26 -77.15 -0.53
CA CYS A 259 15.28 -76.76 0.87
C CYS A 259 14.44 -75.53 1.17
N GLY A 260 13.79 -74.88 0.17
CA GLY A 260 12.97 -73.70 0.31
C GLY A 260 13.82 -72.39 0.46
N VAL A 261 15.10 -72.44 0.13
CA VAL A 261 15.98 -71.21 0.18
C VAL A 261 15.98 -70.56 -1.17
N PRO A 262 15.61 -69.27 -1.29
CA PRO A 262 15.67 -68.54 -2.55
C PRO A 262 17.09 -68.55 -3.12
N ASN A 263 17.23 -68.89 -4.40
CA ASN A 263 18.52 -69.06 -5.10
C ASN A 263 19.52 -69.99 -4.38
N GLY A 264 19.00 -70.94 -3.59
CA GLY A 264 19.81 -71.91 -2.85
C GLY A 264 20.43 -72.98 -3.74
N ASP A 265 21.31 -73.75 -3.15
CA ASP A 265 22.06 -74.86 -3.83
C ASP A 265 21.74 -76.21 -3.21
N ASN A 266 20.63 -76.35 -2.54
CA ASN A 266 20.18 -77.57 -1.87
C ASN A 266 21.03 -78.05 -0.67
N THR A 267 22.00 -77.24 -0.24
CA THR A 267 22.90 -77.69 0.84
C THR A 267 22.36 -77.41 2.24
N SER A 268 21.45 -76.45 2.40
CA SER A 268 20.95 -75.99 3.70
C SER A 268 20.12 -77.05 4.43
N CYS A 269 19.50 -78.00 3.72
CA CYS A 269 18.73 -79.11 4.26
C CYS A 269 19.23 -80.46 3.78
N ALA A 270 20.40 -80.48 3.15
CA ALA A 270 20.97 -81.77 2.68
C ALA A 270 21.36 -82.69 3.86
N ASP A 271 21.08 -83.96 3.73
CA ASP A 271 21.50 -84.97 4.69
C ASP A 271 23.02 -85.22 4.55
N ALA A 272 23.55 -86.16 5.38
CA ALA A 272 24.97 -86.53 5.32
C ALA A 272 25.42 -87.18 3.99
N CYS A 273 24.50 -87.62 3.17
CA CYS A 273 24.72 -88.17 1.83
C CYS A 273 24.57 -87.13 0.72
N GLY A 274 24.23 -85.84 1.06
CA GLY A 274 24.02 -84.71 0.16
C GLY A 274 22.67 -84.75 -0.54
N VAL A 275 21.68 -85.42 0.00
CA VAL A 275 20.29 -85.43 -0.51
C VAL A 275 19.45 -84.39 0.17
N PRO A 276 18.88 -83.38 -0.56
CA PRO A 276 17.99 -82.35 0.08
C PRO A 276 16.80 -83.00 0.77
N ASN A 277 16.50 -82.62 2.00
CA ASN A 277 15.47 -83.16 2.86
C ASN A 277 15.56 -84.70 3.02
N GLY A 278 16.72 -85.29 2.84
CA GLY A 278 17.01 -86.75 2.96
C GLY A 278 16.94 -87.15 4.45
N ASP A 279 16.83 -88.50 4.65
CA ASP A 279 16.72 -89.09 5.98
C ASP A 279 18.00 -89.82 6.42
N ASN A 280 19.14 -89.63 5.71
CA ASN A 280 20.44 -90.30 5.93
C ASN A 280 20.41 -91.83 5.67
N SER A 281 19.47 -92.30 4.88
CA SER A 281 19.40 -93.75 4.56
C SER A 281 20.07 -94.15 3.27
#